data_3b5dcb18363d59b48087407a23b7f667
#
_entry.id   3b5dcb18363d59b48087407a23b7f667
#
_cell.length_a   1.000
_cell.length_b   1.000
_cell.length_c   1.000
_cell.angle_alpha   90.00
_cell.angle_beta   90.00
_cell.angle_gamma   90.00
#
_symmetry.space_group_name_H-M   'P 1'
#
loop_
_entity.id
_entity.type
_entity.pdbx_description
1 polymer ?
#
loop_
_entity_poly.entity_id
_entity_poly.type
_entity_poly.pdbx_seq_one_letter_code
_entity_poly.pdbx_strand_id
1 'polypeptide(L)'
;MAEAITYTSVPFELAGPKMLLEGPSGSGKTHALGTLVDWAAKQQPPIPVHVLFTENGLETLLGYWTKRKQPVPANLRWHVLRSSSIGLDALIAGANQTGKVTMDTLFKSIDPDRHKNNPWETFLRCLTDLPDDRTGTKHGNIGTWTARTVLVNDSLSETANICMRMVTGNKTSASLPEYGVAQGNLLNWLRYMTQTFQGTFVMT
;
A
#
# COMPACT_ATOMS: atom_id res chain seq x y z
N MET A 1 20.86 55.37 1.95
CA MET A 1 20.34 54.52 0.88
C MET A 1 19.93 53.20 1.55
N ALA A 2 18.64 52.90 1.57
CA ALA A 2 18.14 51.63 2.14
C ALA A 2 18.24 50.58 1.06
N GLU A 3 18.98 49.48 1.30
CA GLU A 3 19.01 48.33 0.43
C GLU A 3 17.61 47.65 0.42
N ALA A 4 17.04 47.54 -0.74
CA ALA A 4 15.78 46.80 -0.93
C ALA A 4 16.05 45.31 -0.72
N ILE A 5 15.48 44.72 0.33
CA ILE A 5 15.51 43.29 0.58
C ILE A 5 14.63 42.64 -0.50
N THR A 6 15.25 42.05 -1.49
CA THR A 6 14.55 41.26 -2.52
C THR A 6 14.18 39.89 -1.95
N TYR A 7 12.93 39.69 -1.56
CA TYR A 7 12.43 38.37 -1.22
C TYR A 7 12.36 37.54 -2.50
N THR A 8 13.30 36.64 -2.70
CA THR A 8 13.13 35.56 -3.66
C THR A 8 12.01 34.67 -3.15
N SER A 9 10.84 34.75 -3.77
CA SER A 9 9.75 33.83 -3.49
C SER A 9 10.20 32.44 -3.90
N VAL A 10 10.65 31.62 -2.95
CA VAL A 10 10.77 30.17 -3.16
C VAL A 10 9.35 29.71 -3.46
N PRO A 11 9.09 29.09 -4.64
CA PRO A 11 7.76 28.61 -4.95
C PRO A 11 7.39 27.56 -3.89
N PHE A 12 6.48 27.93 -3.00
CA PHE A 12 5.96 27.04 -1.97
C PHE A 12 4.94 26.11 -2.64
N GLU A 13 5.36 24.91 -2.99
CA GLU A 13 4.46 23.89 -3.51
C GLU A 13 3.77 23.19 -2.33
N LEU A 14 2.45 23.38 -2.24
CA LEU A 14 1.65 22.70 -1.22
C LEU A 14 1.66 21.19 -1.48
N ALA A 15 1.92 20.41 -0.44
CA ALA A 15 1.77 18.96 -0.51
C ALA A 15 0.34 18.57 -0.92
N GLY A 16 0.23 17.50 -1.69
CA GLY A 16 -1.07 16.97 -2.11
C GLY A 16 -1.91 16.51 -0.90
N PRO A 17 -3.25 16.54 -1.02
CA PRO A 17 -4.15 16.14 0.06
C PRO A 17 -3.94 14.68 0.47
N LYS A 18 -4.26 14.39 1.75
CA LYS A 18 -4.24 13.05 2.34
C LYS A 18 -5.69 12.66 2.65
N MET A 19 -6.16 11.57 2.05
CA MET A 19 -7.57 11.18 2.10
C MET A 19 -7.73 9.74 2.57
N LEU A 20 -8.74 9.50 3.38
CA LEU A 20 -9.22 8.17 3.74
C LEU A 20 -10.63 7.98 3.19
N LEU A 21 -10.83 6.94 2.38
CA LEU A 21 -12.15 6.50 1.92
C LEU A 21 -12.62 5.37 2.81
N GLU A 22 -13.53 5.68 3.71
CA GLU A 22 -14.09 4.71 4.66
C GLU A 22 -15.47 4.21 4.20
N GLY A 23 -15.78 2.97 4.54
CA GLY A 23 -17.06 2.35 4.27
C GLY A 23 -16.98 0.82 4.31
N PRO A 24 -18.12 0.12 4.44
CA PRO A 24 -18.15 -1.33 4.48
C PRO A 24 -17.63 -1.97 3.19
N SER A 25 -17.36 -3.26 3.22
CA SER A 25 -17.01 -4.02 2.01
C SER A 25 -18.14 -3.90 0.99
N GLY A 26 -17.81 -3.75 -0.29
CA GLY A 26 -18.78 -3.56 -1.37
C GLY A 26 -19.40 -2.15 -1.47
N SER A 27 -19.04 -1.18 -0.61
CA SER A 27 -19.56 0.20 -0.69
C SER A 27 -19.08 1.00 -1.92
N GLY A 28 -18.20 0.42 -2.72
CA GLY A 28 -17.71 1.06 -3.96
C GLY A 28 -16.47 1.92 -3.79
N LYS A 29 -15.70 1.78 -2.70
CA LYS A 29 -14.45 2.55 -2.49
C LYS A 29 -13.50 2.43 -3.68
N THR A 30 -13.15 1.20 -4.07
CA THR A 30 -12.29 0.94 -5.23
C THR A 30 -12.89 1.48 -6.54
N HIS A 31 -14.24 1.43 -6.69
CA HIS A 31 -14.92 2.01 -7.84
C HIS A 31 -14.80 3.55 -7.86
N ALA A 32 -14.87 4.21 -6.70
CA ALA A 32 -14.69 5.66 -6.58
C ALA A 32 -13.29 6.11 -7.01
N LEU A 33 -12.26 5.25 -6.87
CA LEU A 33 -10.92 5.54 -7.39
C LEU A 33 -10.91 5.74 -8.91
N GLY A 34 -11.83 5.12 -9.67
CA GLY A 34 -11.98 5.35 -11.10
C GLY A 34 -12.30 6.80 -11.43
N THR A 35 -13.12 7.48 -10.61
CA THR A 35 -13.42 8.91 -10.79
C THR A 35 -12.19 9.79 -10.55
N LEU A 36 -11.36 9.44 -9.57
CA LEU A 36 -10.10 10.12 -9.28
C LEU A 36 -9.13 9.99 -10.46
N VAL A 37 -9.01 8.79 -11.04
CA VAL A 37 -8.15 8.55 -12.21
C VAL A 37 -8.64 9.35 -13.43
N ASP A 38 -9.94 9.37 -13.70
CA ASP A 38 -10.54 10.14 -14.80
C ASP A 38 -10.33 11.66 -14.61
N TRP A 39 -10.46 12.14 -13.37
CA TRP A 39 -10.16 13.53 -13.05
C TRP A 39 -8.68 13.86 -13.28
N ALA A 40 -7.77 13.01 -12.80
CA ALA A 40 -6.33 13.17 -12.94
C ALA A 40 -5.87 13.13 -14.41
N ALA A 41 -6.54 12.31 -15.25
CA ALA A 41 -6.28 12.22 -16.68
C ALA A 41 -6.62 13.50 -17.44
N LYS A 42 -7.59 14.30 -16.95
CA LYS A 42 -8.02 15.56 -17.55
C LYS A 42 -7.13 16.76 -17.18
N GLN A 43 -6.21 16.60 -16.26
CA GLN A 43 -5.28 17.67 -15.87
C GLN A 43 -4.23 17.92 -16.98
N GLN A 44 -3.63 19.10 -16.96
CA GLN A 44 -2.60 19.50 -17.95
C GLN A 44 -1.28 19.84 -17.22
N PRO A 45 -0.22 19.03 -17.37
CA PRO A 45 -0.20 17.67 -17.95
C PRO A 45 -0.98 16.67 -17.08
N PRO A 46 -1.37 15.50 -17.61
CA PRO A 46 -2.07 14.47 -16.84
C PRO A 46 -1.30 14.07 -15.58
N ILE A 47 -2.01 13.96 -14.45
CA ILE A 47 -1.42 13.57 -13.18
C ILE A 47 -1.31 12.04 -13.12
N PRO A 48 -0.12 11.46 -12.89
CA PRO A 48 0.02 10.03 -12.72
C PRO A 48 -0.66 9.57 -11.42
N VAL A 49 -1.43 8.49 -11.53
CA VAL A 49 -2.10 7.83 -10.41
C VAL A 49 -1.54 6.42 -10.27
N HIS A 50 -0.87 6.17 -9.17
CA HIS A 50 -0.30 4.88 -8.83
C HIS A 50 -1.17 4.21 -7.76
N VAL A 51 -1.65 3.01 -8.04
CA VAL A 51 -2.46 2.23 -7.10
C VAL A 51 -1.67 1.01 -6.64
N LEU A 52 -1.38 0.95 -5.36
CA LEU A 52 -0.81 -0.21 -4.70
C LEU A 52 -1.95 -1.04 -4.10
N PHE A 53 -2.21 -2.18 -4.72
CA PHE A 53 -3.18 -3.13 -4.22
C PHE A 53 -2.51 -4.08 -3.23
N THR A 54 -2.96 -4.07 -2.00
CA THR A 54 -2.60 -5.05 -0.97
C THR A 54 -3.63 -6.18 -0.87
N GLU A 55 -4.75 -6.02 -1.57
CA GLU A 55 -5.81 -7.02 -1.72
C GLU A 55 -6.32 -7.10 -3.18
N ASN A 56 -7.32 -7.95 -3.44
CA ASN A 56 -7.85 -8.17 -4.79
C ASN A 56 -8.81 -7.05 -5.25
N GLY A 57 -8.27 -5.83 -5.50
CA GLY A 57 -9.05 -4.67 -5.94
C GLY A 57 -8.93 -4.33 -7.42
N LEU A 58 -7.90 -4.83 -8.10
CA LEU A 58 -7.57 -4.44 -9.48
C LEU A 58 -8.72 -4.67 -10.47
N GLU A 59 -9.33 -5.85 -10.45
CA GLU A 59 -10.45 -6.17 -11.36
C GLU A 59 -11.64 -5.24 -11.15
N THR A 60 -11.91 -4.88 -9.89
CA THR A 60 -12.98 -3.94 -9.53
C THR A 60 -12.68 -2.56 -10.10
N LEU A 61 -11.44 -2.09 -9.98
CA LEU A 61 -11.02 -0.80 -10.54
C LEU A 61 -11.11 -0.80 -12.07
N LEU A 62 -10.55 -1.82 -12.74
CA LEU A 62 -10.61 -1.93 -14.19
C LEU A 62 -12.05 -2.07 -14.70
N GLY A 63 -12.91 -2.72 -13.93
CA GLY A 63 -14.35 -2.84 -14.18
C GLY A 63 -15.07 -1.49 -14.29
N TYR A 64 -14.53 -0.44 -13.69
CA TYR A 64 -15.07 0.93 -13.81
C TYR A 64 -15.13 1.40 -15.26
N TRP A 65 -14.08 1.21 -16.05
CA TRP A 65 -14.03 1.58 -17.46
C TRP A 65 -14.64 0.50 -18.38
N THR A 66 -14.41 -0.76 -18.09
CA THR A 66 -14.93 -1.88 -18.89
C THR A 66 -16.45 -1.83 -18.99
N LYS A 67 -17.15 -1.62 -17.87
CA LYS A 67 -18.62 -1.48 -17.85
C LYS A 67 -19.14 -0.29 -18.64
N ARG A 68 -18.33 0.76 -18.78
CA ARG A 68 -18.64 1.97 -19.56
C ARG A 68 -18.17 1.89 -21.01
N LYS A 69 -17.53 0.79 -21.42
CA LYS A 69 -16.92 0.60 -22.75
C LYS A 69 -15.89 1.70 -23.05
N GLN A 70 -15.15 2.14 -22.06
CA GLN A 70 -14.13 3.16 -22.16
C GLN A 70 -12.73 2.54 -22.01
N PRO A 71 -11.70 3.09 -22.67
CA PRO A 71 -10.33 2.66 -22.46
C PRO A 71 -9.85 3.06 -21.05
N VAL A 72 -9.01 2.24 -20.45
CA VAL A 72 -8.34 2.56 -19.19
C VAL A 72 -7.36 3.71 -19.44
N PRO A 73 -7.44 4.82 -18.69
CA PRO A 73 -6.59 5.99 -18.88
C PRO A 73 -5.10 5.68 -18.80
N ALA A 74 -4.30 6.34 -19.62
CA ALA A 74 -2.86 6.08 -19.71
C ALA A 74 -2.07 6.55 -18.47
N ASN A 75 -2.63 7.45 -17.66
CA ASN A 75 -2.03 7.94 -16.42
C ASN A 75 -2.20 7.00 -15.23
N LEU A 76 -3.02 5.93 -15.35
CA LEU A 76 -3.17 4.90 -14.32
C LEU A 76 -1.99 3.93 -14.37
N ARG A 77 -1.38 3.71 -13.21
CA ARG A 77 -0.35 2.71 -12.91
C ARG A 77 -0.81 1.86 -11.76
N TRP A 78 -0.42 0.60 -11.69
CA TRP A 78 -0.75 -0.24 -10.54
C TRP A 78 0.33 -1.27 -10.26
N HIS A 79 0.37 -1.65 -9.01
CA HIS A 79 1.11 -2.82 -8.57
C HIS A 79 0.25 -3.63 -7.60
N VAL A 80 0.21 -4.95 -7.79
CA VAL A 80 -0.46 -5.87 -6.87
C VAL A 80 0.60 -6.50 -5.99
N LEU A 81 0.62 -6.10 -4.72
CA LEU A 81 1.52 -6.69 -3.74
C LEU A 81 1.06 -8.12 -3.45
N ARG A 82 1.75 -9.07 -4.04
CA ARG A 82 1.51 -10.48 -3.77
C ARG A 82 2.27 -10.86 -2.52
N SER A 83 1.55 -11.15 -1.43
CA SER A 83 2.17 -11.87 -0.33
C SER A 83 2.70 -13.19 -0.91
N SER A 84 3.94 -13.57 -0.52
CA SER A 84 4.48 -14.89 -0.90
C SER A 84 3.42 -15.94 -0.56
N SER A 85 2.81 -16.52 -1.58
CA SER A 85 1.78 -17.53 -1.39
C SER A 85 2.45 -18.70 -0.69
N ILE A 86 2.00 -19.01 0.52
CA ILE A 86 2.30 -20.32 1.12
C ILE A 86 1.79 -21.32 0.10
N GLY A 87 2.69 -22.12 -0.48
CA GLY A 87 2.30 -23.11 -1.47
C GLY A 87 1.24 -24.04 -0.88
N LEU A 88 0.33 -24.55 -1.74
CA LEU A 88 -0.74 -25.45 -1.29
C LEU A 88 -0.18 -26.64 -0.49
N ASP A 89 1.01 -27.13 -0.87
CA ASP A 89 1.71 -28.20 -0.14
C ASP A 89 2.08 -27.82 1.28
N ALA A 90 2.49 -26.57 1.52
CA ALA A 90 2.78 -26.06 2.87
C ALA A 90 1.50 -25.87 3.69
N LEU A 91 0.38 -25.50 3.06
CA LEU A 91 -0.94 -25.43 3.71
C LEU A 91 -1.43 -26.86 4.09
N ILE A 92 -1.26 -27.84 3.21
CA ILE A 92 -1.59 -29.24 3.50
C ILE A 92 -0.71 -29.80 4.63
N ALA A 93 0.60 -29.51 4.59
CA ALA A 93 1.52 -29.91 5.67
C ALA A 93 1.14 -29.27 7.02
N GLY A 94 0.76 -27.98 7.01
CA GLY A 94 0.27 -27.28 8.21
C GLY A 94 -1.05 -27.87 8.73
N ALA A 95 -2.01 -28.20 7.86
CA ALA A 95 -3.27 -28.83 8.24
C ALA A 95 -3.07 -30.23 8.86
N ASN A 96 -2.10 -30.99 8.33
CA ASN A 96 -1.76 -32.31 8.86
C ASN A 96 -1.04 -32.27 10.22
N GLN A 97 -0.40 -31.15 10.55
CA GLN A 97 0.28 -30.95 11.84
C GLN A 97 -0.67 -30.53 12.96
N THR A 98 -1.82 -29.90 12.65
CA THR A 98 -2.78 -29.41 13.65
C THR A 98 -3.39 -30.52 14.51
N GLY A 99 -3.37 -31.80 14.07
CA GLY A 99 -3.81 -32.96 14.85
C GLY A 99 -2.77 -33.50 15.86
N LYS A 100 -1.53 -32.96 15.85
CA LYS A 100 -0.41 -33.46 16.68
C LYS A 100 0.28 -32.34 17.49
N VAL A 101 -0.43 -31.25 17.77
CA VAL A 101 0.17 -30.09 18.45
C VAL A 101 0.40 -30.43 19.93
N THR A 102 1.62 -30.79 20.26
CA THR A 102 2.12 -30.75 21.65
C THR A 102 2.63 -29.33 21.94
N MET A 103 2.63 -28.90 23.21
CA MET A 103 3.17 -27.60 23.64
C MET A 103 4.61 -27.38 23.13
N ASP A 104 5.38 -28.44 22.97
CA ASP A 104 6.77 -28.40 22.45
C ASP A 104 6.84 -28.07 20.96
N THR A 105 5.85 -28.47 20.16
CA THR A 105 5.72 -28.09 18.73
C THR A 105 5.24 -26.67 18.59
N LEU A 106 4.42 -26.13 19.50
CA LEU A 106 4.03 -24.73 19.54
C LEU A 106 5.24 -23.79 19.76
N PHE A 107 6.18 -24.20 20.61
CA PHE A 107 7.40 -23.43 20.86
C PHE A 107 8.45 -23.58 19.74
N LYS A 108 8.48 -24.72 19.03
CA LYS A 108 9.40 -24.99 17.92
C LYS A 108 8.93 -24.46 16.56
N SER A 109 7.65 -24.12 16.44
CA SER A 109 7.11 -23.47 15.22
C SER A 109 7.40 -21.96 15.14
N ILE A 110 8.36 -21.47 15.90
CA ILE A 110 9.01 -20.19 15.61
C ILE A 110 9.80 -20.43 14.32
N ASP A 111 9.17 -20.04 13.22
CA ASP A 111 9.74 -20.14 11.89
C ASP A 111 11.14 -19.51 11.86
N PRO A 112 12.24 -20.31 11.71
CA PRO A 112 13.59 -19.76 11.61
C PRO A 112 13.78 -18.86 10.37
N ASP A 113 12.90 -18.96 9.37
CA ASP A 113 12.87 -18.11 8.19
C ASP A 113 12.00 -16.85 8.35
N ARG A 114 11.45 -16.63 9.57
CA ARG A 114 10.64 -15.45 9.92
C ARG A 114 11.28 -14.11 9.50
N HIS A 115 12.61 -14.04 9.49
CA HIS A 115 13.36 -12.86 9.07
C HIS A 115 13.63 -12.79 7.56
N LYS A 116 13.52 -13.89 6.82
CA LYS A 116 13.81 -13.92 5.39
C LYS A 116 12.66 -13.44 4.51
N ASN A 117 11.41 -13.56 4.99
CA ASN A 117 10.20 -13.21 4.26
C ASN A 117 9.31 -12.28 5.09
N ASN A 118 9.86 -11.16 5.58
CA ASN A 118 9.08 -10.17 6.33
C ASN A 118 8.12 -9.43 5.36
N PRO A 119 6.80 -9.68 5.42
CA PRO A 119 5.85 -9.08 4.49
C PRO A 119 5.76 -7.56 4.62
N TRP A 120 6.01 -7.02 5.82
CA TRP A 120 6.07 -5.58 6.05
C TRP A 120 7.29 -4.95 5.40
N GLU A 121 8.45 -5.59 5.51
CA GLU A 121 9.65 -5.13 4.81
C GLU A 121 9.46 -5.17 3.29
N THR A 122 8.83 -6.21 2.76
CA THR A 122 8.51 -6.32 1.33
C THR A 122 7.61 -5.18 0.88
N PHE A 123 6.57 -4.85 1.66
CA PHE A 123 5.70 -3.70 1.43
C PHE A 123 6.49 -2.39 1.41
N LEU A 124 7.34 -2.14 2.42
CA LEU A 124 8.13 -0.91 2.49
C LEU A 124 9.16 -0.82 1.36
N ARG A 125 9.82 -1.92 1.00
CA ARG A 125 10.75 -1.97 -0.14
C ARG A 125 10.05 -1.69 -1.46
N CYS A 126 8.83 -2.16 -1.64
CA CYS A 126 8.02 -1.82 -2.81
C CYS A 126 7.85 -0.29 -2.96
N LEU A 127 7.68 0.45 -1.86
CA LEU A 127 7.57 1.91 -1.88
C LEU A 127 8.89 2.64 -2.19
N THR A 128 10.05 1.98 -2.00
CA THR A 128 11.35 2.58 -2.35
C THR A 128 11.68 2.47 -3.84
N ASP A 129 10.99 1.61 -4.58
CA ASP A 129 11.16 1.46 -6.03
C ASP A 129 9.87 0.86 -6.61
N LEU A 130 8.80 1.69 -6.64
CA LEU A 130 7.44 1.23 -6.91
C LEU A 130 7.31 0.62 -8.31
N PRO A 131 6.98 -0.68 -8.41
CA PRO A 131 6.76 -1.34 -9.69
C PRO A 131 5.43 -0.90 -10.33
N ASP A 132 5.35 -1.04 -11.65
CA ASP A 132 4.12 -0.90 -12.43
C ASP A 132 3.87 -2.18 -13.20
N ASP A 133 2.88 -2.95 -12.78
CA ASP A 133 2.52 -4.23 -13.40
C ASP A 133 1.89 -4.04 -14.80
N ARG A 134 1.45 -2.82 -15.13
CA ARG A 134 0.89 -2.49 -16.44
C ARG A 134 1.96 -2.40 -17.53
N THR A 135 3.10 -1.82 -17.20
CA THR A 135 4.16 -1.50 -18.17
C THR A 135 5.45 -2.28 -17.92
N GLY A 136 5.57 -2.93 -16.76
CA GLY A 136 6.81 -3.59 -16.32
C GLY A 136 7.91 -2.62 -15.91
N THR A 137 7.61 -1.32 -15.82
CA THR A 137 8.57 -0.28 -15.41
C THR A 137 8.58 -0.10 -13.90
N LYS A 138 9.55 0.67 -13.40
CA LYS A 138 9.65 1.09 -12.01
C LYS A 138 9.63 2.61 -11.93
N HIS A 139 8.99 3.15 -10.92
CA HIS A 139 8.76 4.58 -10.74
C HIS A 139 9.60 5.20 -9.63
N GLY A 140 10.60 4.45 -9.12
CA GLY A 140 11.53 4.89 -8.09
C GLY A 140 10.90 5.07 -6.72
N ASN A 141 11.62 5.81 -5.88
CA ASN A 141 11.23 6.03 -4.48
C ASN A 141 10.10 7.07 -4.38
N ILE A 142 9.00 6.70 -3.75
CA ILE A 142 7.85 7.61 -3.53
C ILE A 142 8.25 8.87 -2.74
N GLY A 143 9.30 8.80 -1.91
CA GLY A 143 9.82 9.94 -1.14
C GLY A 143 10.38 11.08 -2.01
N THR A 144 10.68 10.81 -3.29
CA THR A 144 11.16 11.82 -4.25
C THR A 144 10.05 12.36 -5.14
N TRP A 145 8.81 11.90 -4.97
CA TRP A 145 7.70 12.32 -5.80
C TRP A 145 7.21 13.73 -5.43
N THR A 146 6.70 14.43 -6.42
CA THR A 146 6.17 15.80 -6.27
C THR A 146 4.70 15.80 -5.89
N ALA A 147 4.17 16.98 -5.55
CA ALA A 147 2.75 17.19 -5.25
C ALA A 147 1.82 16.81 -6.42
N ARG A 148 2.34 16.77 -7.66
CA ARG A 148 1.59 16.37 -8.86
C ARG A 148 1.60 14.85 -9.11
N THR A 149 1.62 14.05 -8.06
CA THR A 149 1.53 12.60 -8.14
C THR A 149 0.48 12.09 -7.16
N VAL A 150 -0.28 11.09 -7.53
CA VAL A 150 -1.24 10.42 -6.64
C VAL A 150 -0.75 9.02 -6.33
N LEU A 151 -0.68 8.68 -5.06
CA LEU A 151 -0.51 7.31 -4.57
C LEU A 151 -1.78 6.86 -3.88
N VAL A 152 -2.30 5.73 -4.26
CA VAL A 152 -3.43 5.06 -3.63
C VAL A 152 -2.96 3.77 -2.98
N ASN A 153 -3.35 3.52 -1.74
CA ASN A 153 -3.17 2.24 -1.05
C ASN A 153 -4.55 1.58 -0.86
N ASP A 154 -4.79 0.50 -1.55
CA ASP A 154 -6.04 -0.27 -1.50
C ASP A 154 -5.73 -1.71 -1.03
N SER A 155 -5.89 -2.00 0.26
CA SER A 155 -6.54 -1.26 1.34
C SER A 155 -5.64 -1.05 2.57
N LEU A 156 -6.03 -0.11 3.43
CA LEU A 156 -5.38 0.12 4.73
C LEU A 156 -5.56 -1.09 5.65
N SER A 157 -6.72 -1.76 5.62
CA SER A 157 -7.00 -2.94 6.44
C SER A 157 -6.01 -4.08 6.15
N GLU A 158 -5.75 -4.39 4.87
CA GLU A 158 -4.78 -5.43 4.54
C GLU A 158 -3.34 -4.97 4.80
N THR A 159 -3.04 -3.69 4.62
CA THR A 159 -1.74 -3.12 5.02
C THR A 159 -1.49 -3.29 6.52
N ALA A 160 -2.50 -3.07 7.36
CA ALA A 160 -2.42 -3.34 8.80
C ALA A 160 -2.21 -4.84 9.10
N ASN A 161 -2.89 -5.72 8.36
CA ASN A 161 -2.69 -7.18 8.47
C ASN A 161 -1.26 -7.58 8.07
N ILE A 162 -0.71 -7.01 7.01
CA ILE A 162 0.69 -7.24 6.60
C ILE A 162 1.64 -6.83 7.73
N CYS A 163 1.38 -5.67 8.36
CA CYS A 163 2.16 -5.19 9.50
C CYS A 163 2.02 -6.12 10.72
N MET A 164 0.81 -6.63 11.00
CA MET A 164 0.58 -7.61 12.05
C MET A 164 1.33 -8.92 11.81
N ARG A 165 1.30 -9.44 10.58
CA ARG A 165 2.01 -10.68 10.21
C ARG A 165 3.52 -10.58 10.42
N MET A 166 4.11 -9.40 10.34
CA MET A 166 5.53 -9.19 10.68
C MET A 166 5.85 -9.63 12.11
N VAL A 167 4.97 -9.34 13.06
CA VAL A 167 5.20 -9.63 14.50
C VAL A 167 4.63 -10.98 14.94
N THR A 168 3.49 -11.38 14.37
CA THR A 168 2.83 -12.64 14.73
C THR A 168 3.37 -13.84 13.94
N GLY A 169 3.91 -13.61 12.74
CA GLY A 169 4.21 -14.69 11.81
C GLY A 169 2.95 -15.50 11.51
N ASN A 170 3.03 -16.82 11.71
CA ASN A 170 1.91 -17.74 11.48
C ASN A 170 1.07 -18.03 12.75
N LYS A 171 1.25 -17.26 13.83
CA LYS A 171 0.43 -17.43 15.04
C LYS A 171 -1.02 -17.01 14.76
N THR A 172 -1.97 -17.72 15.36
CA THR A 172 -3.40 -17.43 15.24
C THR A 172 -3.87 -16.27 16.11
N SER A 173 -3.06 -15.88 17.12
CA SER A 173 -3.36 -14.76 18.01
C SER A 173 -2.10 -13.96 18.31
N ALA A 174 -2.25 -12.65 18.47
CA ALA A 174 -1.19 -11.74 18.89
C ALA A 174 -1.26 -11.48 20.39
N SER A 175 -0.09 -11.33 21.03
CA SER A 175 0.01 -10.80 22.38
C SER A 175 -0.08 -9.27 22.40
N LEU A 176 -0.39 -8.67 23.55
CA LEU A 176 -0.43 -7.20 23.68
C LEU A 176 0.87 -6.50 23.25
N PRO A 177 2.08 -6.99 23.60
CA PRO A 177 3.32 -6.41 23.09
C PRO A 177 3.45 -6.48 21.57
N GLU A 178 3.04 -7.58 20.93
CA GLU A 178 3.06 -7.74 19.48
C GLU A 178 2.12 -6.76 18.79
N TYR A 179 0.92 -6.53 19.35
CA TYR A 179 0.02 -5.46 18.90
C TYR A 179 0.68 -4.08 18.98
N GLY A 180 1.34 -3.77 20.09
CA GLY A 180 2.03 -2.49 20.28
C GLY A 180 3.12 -2.26 19.24
N VAL A 181 3.92 -3.27 18.92
CA VAL A 181 4.97 -3.19 17.89
C VAL A 181 4.36 -3.00 16.51
N ALA A 182 3.35 -3.79 16.13
CA ALA A 182 2.70 -3.66 14.82
C ALA A 182 2.04 -2.29 14.68
N GLN A 183 1.29 -1.85 15.68
CA GLN A 183 0.65 -0.53 15.69
C GLN A 183 1.67 0.60 15.57
N GLY A 184 2.79 0.51 16.29
CA GLY A 184 3.88 1.49 16.22
C GLY A 184 4.47 1.62 14.81
N ASN A 185 4.72 0.49 14.14
CA ASN A 185 5.22 0.47 12.76
C ASN A 185 4.20 1.04 11.77
N LEU A 186 2.93 0.65 11.88
CA LEU A 186 1.85 1.18 11.03
C LEU A 186 1.70 2.69 11.21
N LEU A 187 1.69 3.18 12.45
CA LEU A 187 1.60 4.61 12.74
C LEU A 187 2.81 5.40 12.22
N ASN A 188 4.02 4.84 12.29
CA ASN A 188 5.21 5.49 11.73
C ASN A 188 5.12 5.61 10.20
N TRP A 189 4.64 4.57 9.51
CA TRP A 189 4.38 4.65 8.08
C TRP A 189 3.28 5.67 7.76
N LEU A 190 2.16 5.69 8.48
CA LEU A 190 1.10 6.68 8.30
C LEU A 190 1.58 8.11 8.54
N ARG A 191 2.43 8.33 9.54
CA ARG A 191 3.07 9.64 9.78
C ARG A 191 3.95 10.05 8.60
N TYR A 192 4.77 9.14 8.06
CA TYR A 192 5.55 9.41 6.86
C TYR A 192 4.65 9.82 5.69
N MET A 193 3.57 9.07 5.43
CA MET A 193 2.64 9.34 4.34
C MET A 193 1.88 10.66 4.51
N THR A 194 1.58 11.05 5.75
CA THR A 194 0.81 12.27 6.03
C THR A 194 1.67 13.53 6.19
N GLN A 195 2.90 13.40 6.65
CA GLN A 195 3.75 14.54 7.01
C GLN A 195 4.93 14.76 6.06
N THR A 196 5.44 13.72 5.43
CA THR A 196 6.67 13.77 4.62
C THR A 196 6.39 13.61 3.13
N PHE A 197 5.50 12.68 2.75
CA PHE A 197 5.18 12.43 1.36
C PHE A 197 4.51 13.66 0.72
N GLN A 198 5.06 14.16 -0.40
CA GLN A 198 4.58 15.39 -1.04
C GLN A 198 3.35 15.19 -1.93
N GLY A 199 3.18 14.00 -2.53
CA GLY A 199 2.07 13.69 -3.42
C GLY A 199 0.71 13.61 -2.71
N THR A 200 -0.36 13.52 -3.48
CA THR A 200 -1.69 13.15 -2.96
C THR A 200 -1.65 11.70 -2.50
N PHE A 201 -2.16 11.43 -1.31
CA PHE A 201 -2.24 10.07 -0.77
C PHE A 201 -3.68 9.70 -0.44
N VAL A 202 -4.14 8.58 -0.98
CA VAL A 202 -5.48 8.05 -0.77
C VAL A 202 -5.38 6.64 -0.18
N MET A 203 -6.12 6.39 0.88
CA MET A 203 -6.30 5.06 1.48
C MET A 203 -7.76 4.64 1.36
N THR A 204 -8.00 3.34 1.16
CA THR A 204 -9.34 2.74 1.19
C THR A 204 -9.50 1.78 2.34
#